data_ebc24378a0e931ef8ebbc3fb22c79317
#
_entry.id   ebc24378a0e931ef8ebbc3fb22c79317
#
_cell.length_a   1.000
_cell.length_b   1.000
_cell.length_c   1.000
_cell.angle_alpha   90.00
_cell.angle_beta   90.00
_cell.angle_gamma   90.00
#
_symmetry.space_group_name_H-M   'P 1'
#
loop_
_entity.id
_entity.type
_entity.pdbx_description
1 polymer ?
#
loop_
_entity_poly.entity_id
_entity_poly.type
_entity_poly.pdbx_seq_one_letter_code
_entity_poly.pdbx_strand_id
1 'polypeptide(L)'
;MNEFLKPNVSNIVIDDNGNEYSSVRKLAKELNVSKSSILKKLRKGLPYVKEGVTYKLKDVNYFNDTKKETVSAVPKTEEQKKIEAIVNSDDYKDFITSKNISELPFEKYSFNVEVEEGGSKYAITLFSDAHIEETVKSDTVLGLNEYNIEIAEERIQKYFVNLVKALNEDKVENLVFASLGDTISGYIHEELAQNNSLTPLEATFKAQSLLYSGLEYIVKNSTVKHIKFIGIVGNHSRTTKKIQHANGHVMSYEWLMYKNVEKEIQLSKLPIEVEIPNSEMAILNTSDGKRYMFMHGFQIKGSGTGTVCGIYPALNRLSLKLDKNFHQDKIYIGHFHSCTSIPNATVNGSIIGFNAFSLSNGFSYEEPAQMYELFDSNGLILTRKIYCR
;
A
#
# COMPACT_ATOMS: atom_id res chain seq x y z
N MET A 1 0.85 -21.35 -16.98
CA MET A 1 0.81 -22.79 -16.74
C MET A 1 2.23 -23.29 -16.64
N ASN A 2 2.77 -23.36 -15.42
CA ASN A 2 4.18 -23.71 -15.15
C ASN A 2 4.23 -24.92 -14.22
N GLU A 3 4.00 -26.11 -14.79
CA GLU A 3 4.20 -27.38 -14.08
C GLU A 3 5.58 -28.00 -14.25
N PHE A 4 6.52 -27.27 -14.83
CA PHE A 4 7.88 -27.75 -15.01
C PHE A 4 8.78 -27.30 -13.88
N LEU A 5 9.07 -28.23 -12.99
CA LEU A 5 9.96 -28.22 -11.81
C LEU A 5 9.23 -28.05 -10.48
N LYS A 6 8.51 -29.10 -10.05
CA LYS A 6 8.27 -29.34 -8.62
C LYS A 6 9.62 -29.51 -7.89
N PRO A 7 9.76 -29.05 -6.63
CA PRO A 7 11.05 -29.00 -5.91
C PRO A 7 11.73 -30.33 -5.60
N ASN A 8 11.21 -31.47 -6.03
CA ASN A 8 11.69 -32.82 -5.71
C ASN A 8 12.01 -33.71 -6.92
N VAL A 9 12.17 -33.17 -8.12
CA VAL A 9 12.68 -33.96 -9.26
C VAL A 9 14.20 -33.96 -9.16
N SER A 10 14.81 -35.18 -9.22
CA SER A 10 16.26 -35.36 -9.18
C SER A 10 16.90 -34.48 -10.27
N ASN A 11 17.73 -33.51 -9.88
CA ASN A 11 18.43 -32.63 -10.80
C ASN A 11 19.62 -33.36 -11.49
N ILE A 12 19.45 -34.66 -11.81
CA ILE A 12 20.45 -35.42 -12.55
C ILE A 12 20.43 -34.96 -14.00
N VAL A 13 21.59 -34.54 -14.48
CA VAL A 13 21.78 -34.14 -15.88
C VAL A 13 22.55 -35.26 -16.58
N ILE A 14 22.16 -35.59 -17.80
CA ILE A 14 22.85 -36.51 -18.67
C ILE A 14 23.34 -35.78 -19.92
N ASP A 15 24.51 -36.21 -20.44
CA ASP A 15 25.01 -35.76 -21.74
C ASP A 15 24.66 -36.77 -22.85
N ASP A 16 24.96 -36.42 -24.09
CA ASP A 16 24.72 -37.29 -25.27
C ASP A 16 25.55 -38.55 -25.26
N ASN A 17 26.63 -38.62 -24.46
CA ASN A 17 27.50 -39.80 -24.32
C ASN A 17 27.02 -40.70 -23.17
N GLY A 18 25.92 -40.35 -22.49
CA GLY A 18 25.35 -41.10 -21.39
C GLY A 18 26.03 -40.87 -20.02
N ASN A 19 26.89 -39.87 -19.87
CA ASN A 19 27.46 -39.54 -18.59
C ASN A 19 26.45 -38.83 -17.71
N GLU A 20 26.35 -39.25 -16.44
CA GLU A 20 25.40 -38.68 -15.46
C GLU A 20 26.10 -37.72 -14.49
N TYR A 21 25.50 -36.55 -14.33
CA TYR A 21 25.95 -35.54 -13.38
C TYR A 21 24.92 -35.43 -12.25
N SER A 22 25.32 -35.74 -11.04
CA SER A 22 24.41 -35.78 -9.87
C SER A 22 23.73 -34.45 -9.51
N SER A 23 24.16 -33.37 -10.10
CA SER A 23 23.47 -32.05 -9.97
C SER A 23 23.97 -31.06 -11.03
N VAL A 24 23.12 -30.07 -11.35
CA VAL A 24 23.50 -28.94 -12.23
C VAL A 24 24.70 -28.15 -11.67
N ARG A 25 24.91 -28.16 -10.35
CA ARG A 25 26.05 -27.48 -9.72
C ARG A 25 27.37 -28.21 -10.02
N LYS A 26 27.36 -29.55 -10.03
CA LYS A 26 28.51 -30.36 -10.36
C LYS A 26 28.88 -30.19 -11.83
N LEU A 27 27.89 -30.28 -12.73
CA LEU A 27 28.08 -30.03 -14.16
C LEU A 27 28.66 -28.62 -14.42
N ALA A 28 28.11 -27.57 -13.77
CA ALA A 28 28.56 -26.19 -13.95
C ALA A 28 30.04 -26.01 -13.56
N LYS A 29 30.48 -26.73 -12.52
CA LYS A 29 31.90 -26.72 -12.08
C LYS A 29 32.81 -27.43 -13.10
N GLU A 30 32.39 -28.57 -13.62
CA GLU A 30 33.18 -29.33 -14.63
C GLU A 30 33.27 -28.56 -15.96
N LEU A 31 32.20 -27.92 -16.38
CA LEU A 31 32.17 -27.12 -17.61
C LEU A 31 32.74 -25.70 -17.47
N ASN A 32 33.17 -25.33 -16.28
CA ASN A 32 33.64 -23.95 -15.96
C ASN A 32 32.68 -22.86 -16.44
N VAL A 33 31.38 -22.99 -16.11
CA VAL A 33 30.32 -22.05 -16.45
C VAL A 33 29.47 -21.74 -15.24
N SER A 34 28.71 -20.65 -15.28
CA SER A 34 27.79 -20.30 -14.19
C SER A 34 26.61 -21.27 -14.11
N LYS A 35 26.27 -21.72 -12.90
CA LYS A 35 25.08 -22.54 -12.64
C LYS A 35 23.80 -21.91 -13.23
N SER A 36 23.69 -20.59 -13.18
CA SER A 36 22.54 -19.84 -13.71
C SER A 36 22.40 -19.97 -15.22
N SER A 37 23.48 -20.05 -15.97
CA SER A 37 23.46 -20.24 -17.43
C SER A 37 22.85 -21.58 -17.83
N ILE A 38 23.19 -22.64 -17.12
CA ILE A 38 22.61 -23.97 -17.35
C ILE A 38 21.15 -24.01 -16.91
N LEU A 39 20.85 -23.55 -15.69
CA LEU A 39 19.49 -23.56 -15.15
C LEU A 39 18.50 -22.73 -15.98
N LYS A 40 18.94 -21.62 -16.57
CA LYS A 40 18.09 -20.75 -17.40
C LYS A 40 17.54 -21.50 -18.63
N LYS A 41 18.32 -22.43 -19.21
CA LYS A 41 17.88 -23.26 -20.35
C LYS A 41 17.07 -24.47 -19.89
N LEU A 42 17.60 -25.24 -18.94
CA LEU A 42 16.94 -26.45 -18.45
C LEU A 42 15.55 -26.19 -17.83
N ARG A 43 15.37 -25.05 -17.15
CA ARG A 43 14.06 -24.60 -16.60
C ARG A 43 13.02 -24.24 -17.68
N LYS A 44 13.48 -23.93 -18.89
CA LYS A 44 12.60 -23.67 -20.04
C LYS A 44 12.32 -24.94 -20.84
N GLY A 45 12.74 -26.13 -20.36
CA GLY A 45 12.61 -27.37 -21.11
C GLY A 45 13.56 -27.46 -22.30
N LEU A 46 14.60 -26.61 -22.35
CA LEU A 46 15.57 -26.61 -23.46
C LEU A 46 16.88 -27.22 -23.00
N PRO A 47 17.57 -28.03 -23.87
CA PRO A 47 18.87 -28.58 -23.54
C PRO A 47 19.93 -27.47 -23.46
N TYR A 48 20.96 -27.71 -22.64
CA TYR A 48 22.13 -26.86 -22.61
C TYR A 48 23.22 -27.48 -23.49
N VAL A 49 23.76 -26.69 -24.43
CA VAL A 49 24.80 -27.17 -25.34
C VAL A 49 26.10 -26.40 -25.09
N LYS A 50 27.20 -27.12 -24.96
CA LYS A 50 28.55 -26.55 -24.89
C LYS A 50 29.54 -27.45 -25.61
N GLU A 51 30.37 -26.88 -26.49
CA GLU A 51 31.41 -27.57 -27.26
C GLU A 51 30.91 -28.81 -28.04
N GLY A 52 29.66 -28.74 -28.54
CA GLY A 52 29.05 -29.83 -29.30
C GLY A 52 28.38 -30.90 -28.46
N VAL A 53 28.50 -30.87 -27.13
CA VAL A 53 27.86 -31.83 -26.22
C VAL A 53 26.55 -31.22 -25.69
N THR A 54 25.49 -32.03 -25.70
CA THR A 54 24.14 -31.60 -25.25
C THR A 54 23.83 -32.19 -23.88
N TYR A 55 23.44 -31.36 -22.93
CA TYR A 55 23.13 -31.74 -21.55
C TYR A 55 21.63 -31.56 -21.28
N LYS A 56 20.98 -32.61 -20.74
CA LYS A 56 19.52 -32.67 -20.47
C LYS A 56 19.24 -33.14 -19.05
N LEU A 57 18.08 -32.84 -18.50
CA LEU A 57 17.61 -33.49 -17.27
C LEU A 57 17.19 -34.92 -17.59
N LYS A 58 17.59 -35.89 -16.78
CA LYS A 58 17.40 -37.33 -17.03
C LYS A 58 15.94 -37.72 -17.25
N ASP A 59 15.03 -37.11 -16.49
CA ASP A 59 13.60 -37.49 -16.46
C ASP A 59 12.68 -36.51 -17.23
N VAL A 60 13.24 -35.75 -18.18
CA VAL A 60 12.45 -34.75 -18.94
C VAL A 60 12.54 -35.05 -20.43
N ASN A 61 11.37 -35.21 -21.07
CA ASN A 61 11.31 -35.34 -22.54
C ASN A 61 11.49 -33.95 -23.18
N TYR A 62 12.57 -33.78 -23.93
CA TYR A 62 12.86 -32.58 -24.69
C TYR A 62 12.33 -32.75 -26.13
N PHE A 63 11.57 -31.78 -26.63
CA PHE A 63 11.21 -31.74 -28.04
C PHE A 63 12.45 -31.44 -28.88
N ASN A 64 12.85 -32.38 -29.70
CA ASN A 64 13.91 -32.19 -30.70
C ASN A 64 13.31 -31.53 -31.94
N ASP A 65 13.53 -30.22 -32.11
CA ASP A 65 13.51 -29.64 -33.45
C ASP A 65 14.86 -29.94 -34.13
N THR A 66 14.94 -31.04 -34.84
CA THR A 66 15.69 -31.21 -36.09
C THR A 66 15.93 -32.69 -36.41
N LYS A 67 15.54 -33.04 -37.66
CA LYS A 67 15.81 -34.26 -38.41
C LYS A 67 14.81 -35.42 -38.21
N LYS A 68 14.06 -35.65 -39.27
CA LYS A 68 13.35 -36.89 -39.55
C LYS A 68 14.37 -38.05 -39.58
N GLU A 69 14.44 -38.78 -38.51
CA GLU A 69 14.89 -40.19 -38.54
C GLU A 69 13.63 -41.03 -38.33
N THR A 70 13.43 -41.95 -39.24
CA THR A 70 12.37 -42.96 -39.24
C THR A 70 12.51 -43.83 -37.99
N VAL A 71 11.81 -43.41 -36.92
CA VAL A 71 11.60 -44.27 -35.74
C VAL A 71 10.48 -45.24 -36.13
N SER A 72 10.75 -46.54 -36.02
CA SER A 72 9.76 -47.61 -36.14
C SER A 72 8.60 -47.29 -35.18
N ALA A 73 7.40 -47.19 -35.77
CA ALA A 73 6.18 -46.76 -35.05
C ALA A 73 5.90 -47.72 -33.87
N VAL A 74 5.93 -47.19 -32.67
CA VAL A 74 5.34 -47.84 -31.50
C VAL A 74 3.82 -48.03 -31.81
N PRO A 75 3.27 -49.23 -31.65
CA PRO A 75 1.84 -49.45 -31.98
C PRO A 75 0.98 -48.52 -31.10
N LYS A 76 0.16 -47.73 -31.79
CA LYS A 76 -0.79 -46.81 -31.12
C LYS A 76 -1.77 -47.60 -30.27
N THR A 77 -2.05 -47.11 -29.06
CA THR A 77 -3.12 -47.69 -28.24
C THR A 77 -4.47 -47.55 -28.92
N GLU A 78 -5.41 -48.41 -28.56
CA GLU A 78 -6.79 -48.34 -29.12
C GLU A 78 -7.46 -46.98 -28.85
N GLU A 79 -7.13 -46.33 -27.76
CA GLU A 79 -7.61 -45.01 -27.43
C GLU A 79 -7.01 -43.92 -28.34
N GLN A 80 -5.72 -44.00 -28.63
CA GLN A 80 -5.05 -43.13 -29.60
C GLN A 80 -5.58 -43.30 -31.00
N LYS A 81 -5.90 -44.54 -31.44
CA LYS A 81 -6.52 -44.80 -32.73
C LYS A 81 -7.93 -44.18 -32.83
N LYS A 82 -8.73 -44.28 -31.74
CA LYS A 82 -10.07 -43.67 -31.69
C LYS A 82 -10.00 -42.15 -31.79
N ILE A 83 -9.09 -41.51 -31.03
CA ILE A 83 -8.89 -40.05 -31.09
C ILE A 83 -8.46 -39.63 -32.51
N GLU A 84 -7.53 -40.36 -33.12
CA GLU A 84 -7.05 -40.06 -34.47
C GLU A 84 -8.14 -40.26 -35.54
N ALA A 85 -9.00 -41.27 -35.34
CA ALA A 85 -10.16 -41.47 -36.23
C ALA A 85 -11.18 -40.32 -36.13
N ILE A 86 -11.41 -39.80 -34.91
CA ILE A 86 -12.29 -38.65 -34.69
C ILE A 86 -11.69 -37.38 -35.34
N VAL A 87 -10.40 -37.09 -35.05
CA VAL A 87 -9.71 -35.89 -35.57
C VAL A 87 -9.60 -35.90 -37.11
N ASN A 88 -9.50 -37.09 -37.71
CA ASN A 88 -9.42 -37.26 -39.18
C ASN A 88 -10.79 -37.45 -39.86
N SER A 89 -11.87 -37.51 -39.09
CA SER A 89 -13.22 -37.61 -39.67
C SER A 89 -13.57 -36.32 -40.44
N ASP A 90 -14.31 -36.46 -41.51
CA ASP A 90 -14.74 -35.32 -42.29
C ASP A 90 -15.68 -34.42 -41.47
N ASP A 91 -16.53 -35.01 -40.63
CA ASP A 91 -17.40 -34.27 -39.69
C ASP A 91 -16.59 -33.36 -38.74
N TYR A 92 -15.45 -33.81 -38.25
CA TYR A 92 -14.60 -32.99 -37.39
C TYR A 92 -13.88 -31.89 -38.17
N LYS A 93 -13.39 -32.21 -39.40
CA LYS A 93 -12.77 -31.23 -40.26
C LYS A 93 -13.79 -30.18 -40.71
N ASP A 94 -15.00 -30.59 -41.06
CA ASP A 94 -16.09 -29.69 -41.42
C ASP A 94 -16.52 -28.84 -40.23
N PHE A 95 -16.56 -29.41 -39.02
CA PHE A 95 -16.80 -28.65 -37.78
C PHE A 95 -15.74 -27.61 -37.53
N ILE A 96 -14.44 -27.96 -37.63
CA ILE A 96 -13.35 -27.01 -37.46
C ILE A 96 -13.35 -25.97 -38.59
N THR A 97 -13.63 -26.37 -39.84
CA THR A 97 -13.69 -25.45 -40.96
C THR A 97 -14.91 -24.51 -40.86
N SER A 98 -16.07 -25.06 -40.42
CA SER A 98 -17.28 -24.24 -40.18
C SER A 98 -17.14 -23.28 -39.00
N LYS A 99 -16.22 -23.56 -38.08
CA LYS A 99 -15.82 -22.71 -36.96
C LYS A 99 -14.60 -21.85 -37.29
N ASN A 100 -14.59 -21.29 -38.49
CA ASN A 100 -13.53 -20.41 -38.95
C ASN A 100 -13.48 -19.17 -38.02
N ILE A 101 -12.66 -19.22 -36.96
CA ILE A 101 -12.56 -18.17 -35.95
C ILE A 101 -12.16 -16.84 -36.60
N SER A 102 -11.49 -16.88 -37.76
CA SER A 102 -11.15 -15.68 -38.53
C SER A 102 -12.37 -15.03 -39.23
N GLU A 103 -13.49 -15.73 -39.32
CA GLU A 103 -14.73 -15.24 -39.97
C GLU A 103 -15.83 -14.93 -38.95
N LEU A 104 -15.59 -15.10 -37.63
CA LEU A 104 -16.54 -14.62 -36.65
C LEU A 104 -16.68 -13.10 -36.83
N PRO A 105 -17.91 -12.60 -37.05
CA PRO A 105 -18.10 -11.17 -37.25
C PRO A 105 -17.60 -10.43 -35.98
N PHE A 106 -16.68 -9.50 -36.20
CA PHE A 106 -16.27 -8.60 -35.14
C PHE A 106 -17.43 -7.65 -34.82
N GLU A 107 -18.15 -7.93 -33.73
CA GLU A 107 -19.22 -7.06 -33.28
C GLU A 107 -18.61 -5.78 -32.70
N LYS A 108 -18.92 -4.66 -33.36
CA LYS A 108 -18.51 -3.34 -32.88
C LYS A 108 -19.60 -2.78 -31.97
N TYR A 109 -19.32 -2.72 -30.67
CA TYR A 109 -20.22 -2.08 -29.74
C TYR A 109 -20.00 -0.57 -29.77
N SER A 110 -21.09 0.20 -29.80
CA SER A 110 -21.05 1.64 -29.54
C SER A 110 -21.48 1.90 -28.10
N PHE A 111 -20.65 2.64 -27.37
CA PHE A 111 -20.91 3.00 -25.98
C PHE A 111 -21.57 4.40 -25.95
N ASN A 112 -22.89 4.43 -26.12
CA ASN A 112 -23.70 5.64 -26.06
C ASN A 112 -24.50 5.63 -24.74
N VAL A 113 -23.78 5.54 -23.62
CA VAL A 113 -24.39 5.67 -22.30
C VAL A 113 -24.13 7.08 -21.79
N GLU A 114 -25.20 7.82 -21.48
CA GLU A 114 -25.08 9.07 -20.75
C GLU A 114 -24.55 8.75 -19.35
N VAL A 115 -23.37 9.27 -19.03
CA VAL A 115 -22.80 9.20 -17.68
C VAL A 115 -23.34 10.40 -16.92
N GLU A 116 -24.17 10.17 -15.91
CA GLU A 116 -24.55 11.22 -14.99
C GLU A 116 -23.29 11.73 -14.29
N GLU A 117 -22.96 13.00 -14.47
CA GLU A 117 -21.90 13.62 -13.70
C GLU A 117 -22.30 13.59 -12.22
N GLY A 118 -21.44 13.01 -11.38
CA GLY A 118 -21.62 13.03 -9.94
C GLY A 118 -21.74 14.47 -9.46
N GLY A 119 -22.56 14.69 -8.43
CA GLY A 119 -22.77 16.01 -7.82
C GLY A 119 -21.48 16.62 -7.25
N SER A 120 -21.63 17.61 -6.36
CA SER A 120 -20.50 18.28 -5.70
C SER A 120 -19.51 17.28 -5.08
N LYS A 121 -18.24 17.43 -5.43
CA LYS A 121 -17.16 16.58 -4.92
C LYS A 121 -16.70 17.03 -3.55
N TYR A 122 -16.43 16.07 -2.67
CA TYR A 122 -15.72 16.34 -1.43
C TYR A 122 -14.52 15.40 -1.28
N ALA A 123 -13.54 15.83 -0.52
CA ALA A 123 -12.38 15.02 -0.23
C ALA A 123 -12.18 14.85 1.28
N ILE A 124 -11.60 13.71 1.65
CA ILE A 124 -11.08 13.47 3.00
C ILE A 124 -9.58 13.32 2.87
N THR A 125 -8.83 14.17 3.58
CA THR A 125 -7.37 14.03 3.69
C THR A 125 -6.96 13.81 5.12
N LEU A 126 -5.94 12.98 5.29
CA LEU A 126 -5.42 12.66 6.61
C LEU A 126 -4.08 13.35 6.83
N PHE A 127 -3.80 13.71 8.07
CA PHE A 127 -2.54 14.27 8.51
C PHE A 127 -2.21 13.65 9.87
N SER A 128 -1.12 12.90 9.99
CA SER A 128 -0.71 12.27 11.25
C SER A 128 0.76 11.83 11.24
N ASP A 129 1.21 11.41 12.38
CA ASP A 129 2.48 10.71 12.57
C ASP A 129 3.66 11.53 11.98
N ALA A 130 3.67 12.82 12.30
CA ALA A 130 4.74 13.71 11.86
C ALA A 130 5.98 13.63 12.77
N HIS A 131 5.78 13.48 14.09
CA HIS A 131 6.88 13.36 15.05
C HIS A 131 7.98 14.39 14.81
N ILE A 132 7.59 15.67 14.69
CA ILE A 132 8.41 16.72 14.08
C ILE A 132 9.77 16.94 14.73
N GLU A 133 9.90 16.66 16.03
CA GLU A 133 11.13 16.85 16.80
C GLU A 133 12.00 15.60 16.90
N GLU A 134 11.54 14.43 16.40
CA GLU A 134 12.34 13.20 16.42
C GLU A 134 13.50 13.29 15.42
N THR A 135 14.64 12.78 15.83
CA THR A 135 15.81 12.68 14.95
C THR A 135 16.02 11.24 14.49
N VAL A 136 16.03 11.02 13.17
CA VAL A 136 16.40 9.74 12.56
C VAL A 136 17.72 9.93 11.81
N LYS A 137 18.76 9.25 12.25
CA LYS A 137 20.06 9.23 11.58
C LYS A 137 20.07 8.13 10.51
N SER A 138 20.57 8.43 9.33
CA SER A 138 20.56 7.52 8.19
C SER A 138 21.28 6.19 8.49
N ASP A 139 22.37 6.20 9.23
CA ASP A 139 23.12 5.01 9.63
C ASP A 139 22.33 4.08 10.57
N THR A 140 21.43 4.61 11.41
CA THR A 140 20.59 3.80 12.30
C THR A 140 19.48 3.05 11.58
N VAL A 141 19.18 3.41 10.35
CA VAL A 141 18.12 2.83 9.51
C VAL A 141 18.64 2.33 8.17
N LEU A 142 19.91 1.93 8.11
CA LEU A 142 20.57 1.33 6.94
C LEU A 142 20.50 2.20 5.67
N GLY A 143 20.50 3.51 5.82
CA GLY A 143 20.43 4.46 4.71
C GLY A 143 19.03 4.69 4.13
N LEU A 144 17.99 4.12 4.72
CA LEU A 144 16.62 4.17 4.16
C LEU A 144 15.91 5.50 4.42
N ASN A 145 16.31 6.24 5.47
CA ASN A 145 15.68 7.52 5.81
C ASN A 145 16.67 8.42 6.58
N GLU A 146 16.38 9.70 6.56
CA GLU A 146 16.93 10.71 7.45
C GLU A 146 15.80 11.64 7.86
N TYR A 147 15.80 12.08 9.12
CA TYR A 147 14.77 12.96 9.64
C TYR A 147 15.31 13.84 10.76
N ASN A 148 14.95 15.10 10.71
CA ASN A 148 15.22 16.14 11.68
C ASN A 148 14.19 17.25 11.53
N ILE A 149 14.26 18.30 12.29
CA ILE A 149 13.25 19.37 12.28
C ILE A 149 13.18 20.09 10.93
N GLU A 150 14.30 20.31 10.25
CA GLU A 150 14.35 20.96 8.94
C GLU A 150 13.68 20.09 7.87
N ILE A 151 13.95 18.79 7.89
CA ILE A 151 13.31 17.82 6.99
C ILE A 151 11.81 17.69 7.32
N ALA A 152 11.44 17.75 8.59
CA ALA A 152 10.03 17.74 9.02
C ALA A 152 9.27 18.93 8.42
N GLU A 153 9.83 20.15 8.55
CA GLU A 153 9.26 21.36 7.96
C GLU A 153 9.11 21.25 6.45
N GLU A 154 10.16 20.79 5.77
CA GLU A 154 10.15 20.61 4.32
C GLU A 154 9.08 19.60 3.89
N ARG A 155 9.00 18.43 4.54
CA ARG A 155 8.01 17.39 4.23
C ARG A 155 6.58 17.85 4.47
N ILE A 156 6.32 18.59 5.55
CA ILE A 156 5.01 19.16 5.84
C ILE A 156 4.63 20.20 4.79
N GLN A 157 5.54 21.09 4.41
CA GLN A 157 5.29 22.07 3.35
C GLN A 157 4.99 21.37 2.02
N LYS A 158 5.77 20.38 1.63
CA LYS A 158 5.53 19.58 0.40
C LYS A 158 4.19 18.86 0.44
N TYR A 159 3.81 18.30 1.60
CA TYR A 159 2.48 17.71 1.76
C TYR A 159 1.38 18.73 1.42
N PHE A 160 1.39 19.91 2.00
CA PHE A 160 0.37 20.93 1.75
C PHE A 160 0.39 21.41 0.29
N VAL A 161 1.55 21.60 -0.31
CA VAL A 161 1.68 21.98 -1.74
C VAL A 161 1.10 20.90 -2.64
N ASN A 162 1.47 19.63 -2.41
CA ASN A 162 0.97 18.50 -3.20
C ASN A 162 -0.53 18.25 -2.96
N LEU A 163 -1.02 18.47 -1.74
CA LEU A 163 -2.44 18.40 -1.43
C LEU A 163 -3.24 19.47 -2.20
N VAL A 164 -2.79 20.73 -2.20
CA VAL A 164 -3.44 21.81 -2.95
C VAL A 164 -3.46 21.51 -4.45
N LYS A 165 -2.38 20.97 -4.99
CA LYS A 165 -2.35 20.52 -6.38
C LYS A 165 -3.42 19.46 -6.65
N ALA A 166 -3.54 18.45 -5.79
CA ALA A 166 -4.54 17.40 -5.91
C ALA A 166 -5.98 17.95 -5.81
N LEU A 167 -6.23 18.84 -4.83
CA LEU A 167 -7.54 19.48 -4.66
C LEU A 167 -7.98 20.27 -5.89
N ASN A 168 -7.05 20.99 -6.52
CA ASN A 168 -7.29 21.77 -7.73
C ASN A 168 -7.52 20.88 -8.97
N GLU A 169 -6.72 19.82 -9.13
CA GLU A 169 -6.90 18.82 -10.21
C GLU A 169 -8.28 18.16 -10.13
N ASP A 170 -8.72 17.81 -8.93
CA ASP A 170 -9.99 17.13 -8.68
C ASP A 170 -11.19 18.10 -8.60
N LYS A 171 -10.94 19.41 -8.56
CA LYS A 171 -11.95 20.47 -8.42
C LYS A 171 -12.79 20.28 -7.14
N VAL A 172 -12.13 20.05 -6.02
CA VAL A 172 -12.77 19.82 -4.72
C VAL A 172 -13.30 21.13 -4.16
N GLU A 173 -14.57 21.16 -3.76
CA GLU A 173 -15.19 22.32 -3.11
C GLU A 173 -15.28 22.16 -1.58
N ASN A 174 -15.43 20.94 -1.09
CA ASN A 174 -15.58 20.63 0.34
C ASN A 174 -14.47 19.68 0.78
N LEU A 175 -13.72 20.06 1.80
CA LEU A 175 -12.61 19.28 2.32
C LEU A 175 -12.84 18.91 3.79
N VAL A 176 -12.71 17.64 4.10
CA VAL A 176 -12.48 17.16 5.47
C VAL A 176 -11.00 16.98 5.67
N PHE A 177 -10.40 17.82 6.51
CA PHE A 177 -9.00 17.71 6.92
C PHE A 177 -8.93 17.07 8.30
N ALA A 178 -8.55 15.81 8.39
CA ALA A 178 -8.47 15.08 9.64
C ALA A 178 -7.02 14.97 10.12
N SER A 179 -6.68 15.72 11.17
CA SER A 179 -5.43 15.54 11.90
C SER A 179 -5.62 14.44 12.93
N LEU A 180 -4.93 13.31 12.74
CA LEU A 180 -5.16 12.10 13.52
C LEU A 180 -4.10 11.84 14.61
N GLY A 181 -3.35 12.88 15.00
CA GLY A 181 -2.43 12.82 16.12
C GLY A 181 -1.00 12.38 15.78
N ASP A 182 -0.19 12.28 16.81
CA ASP A 182 1.25 12.03 16.78
C ASP A 182 2.00 13.01 15.86
N THR A 183 1.58 14.28 15.92
CA THR A 183 2.28 15.40 15.28
C THR A 183 3.61 15.67 15.98
N ILE A 184 3.68 15.41 17.28
CA ILE A 184 4.89 15.46 18.10
C ILE A 184 5.18 14.10 18.72
N SER A 185 6.46 13.82 19.01
CA SER A 185 6.91 12.59 19.69
C SER A 185 6.79 12.67 21.20
N GLY A 186 6.90 13.85 21.77
CA GLY A 186 6.86 14.04 23.23
C GLY A 186 7.93 13.24 23.99
N TYR A 187 7.69 12.98 25.27
CA TYR A 187 8.62 12.28 26.17
C TYR A 187 8.02 11.01 26.78
N ILE A 188 7.21 10.29 26.01
CA ILE A 188 6.53 9.07 26.50
C ILE A 188 7.48 7.87 26.69
N HIS A 189 8.63 7.92 26.04
CA HIS A 189 9.73 6.96 26.16
C HIS A 189 11.04 7.69 26.45
N GLU A 190 11.90 7.11 27.28
CA GLU A 190 13.18 7.71 27.64
C GLU A 190 14.09 7.95 26.42
N GLU A 191 14.05 7.08 25.43
CA GLU A 191 14.78 7.20 24.18
C GLU A 191 14.39 8.47 23.41
N LEU A 192 13.10 8.79 23.36
CA LEU A 192 12.61 10.01 22.69
C LEU A 192 13.12 11.27 23.37
N ALA A 193 13.16 11.28 24.71
CA ALA A 193 13.71 12.41 25.47
C ALA A 193 15.21 12.67 25.18
N GLN A 194 15.94 11.66 24.72
CA GLN A 194 17.36 11.78 24.34
C GLN A 194 17.54 12.15 22.86
N ASN A 195 16.63 11.72 21.98
CA ASN A 195 16.77 11.83 20.53
C ASN A 195 15.99 13.01 19.94
N ASN A 196 15.00 13.55 20.67
CA ASN A 196 14.23 14.69 20.18
C ASN A 196 15.09 15.97 20.17
N SER A 197 15.00 16.74 19.08
CA SER A 197 15.72 18.00 18.88
C SER A 197 15.09 19.19 19.59
N LEU A 198 13.80 19.09 19.96
CA LEU A 198 13.03 20.12 20.65
C LEU A 198 12.36 19.54 21.90
N THR A 199 12.08 20.41 22.86
CA THR A 199 11.18 20.04 23.96
C THR A 199 9.74 19.87 23.45
N PRO A 200 8.87 19.10 24.15
CA PRO A 200 7.47 18.96 23.73
C PRO A 200 6.72 20.30 23.60
N LEU A 201 7.07 21.31 24.38
CA LEU A 201 6.48 22.65 24.27
C LEU A 201 6.92 23.36 22.99
N GLU A 202 8.22 23.37 22.68
CA GLU A 202 8.76 23.96 21.45
C GLU A 202 8.20 23.23 20.22
N ALA A 203 8.17 21.90 20.25
CA ALA A 203 7.57 21.09 19.19
C ALA A 203 6.08 21.41 18.98
N THR A 204 5.31 21.60 20.09
CA THR A 204 3.90 21.97 20.02
C THR A 204 3.71 23.32 19.33
N PHE A 205 4.50 24.34 19.67
CA PHE A 205 4.44 25.65 19.00
C PHE A 205 4.81 25.58 17.53
N LYS A 206 5.85 24.80 17.19
CA LYS A 206 6.29 24.61 15.82
C LYS A 206 5.20 23.89 14.99
N ALA A 207 4.66 22.78 15.52
CA ALA A 207 3.59 22.03 14.90
C ALA A 207 2.32 22.86 14.66
N GLN A 208 1.94 23.65 15.66
CA GLN A 208 0.83 24.60 15.55
C GLN A 208 1.01 25.58 14.40
N SER A 209 2.20 26.17 14.29
CA SER A 209 2.50 27.14 13.24
C SER A 209 2.49 26.51 11.86
N LEU A 210 3.05 25.31 11.71
CA LEU A 210 3.04 24.56 10.45
C LEU A 210 1.63 24.16 10.04
N LEU A 211 0.83 23.64 10.96
CA LEU A 211 -0.53 23.20 10.70
C LEU A 211 -1.44 24.38 10.32
N TYR A 212 -1.40 25.48 11.08
CA TYR A 212 -2.17 26.68 10.78
C TYR A 212 -1.79 27.27 9.42
N SER A 213 -0.49 27.42 9.15
CA SER A 213 0.01 27.96 7.87
C SER A 213 -0.41 27.07 6.69
N GLY A 214 -0.39 25.75 6.87
CA GLY A 214 -0.86 24.79 5.86
C GLY A 214 -2.36 24.92 5.58
N LEU A 215 -3.19 25.04 6.61
CA LEU A 215 -4.65 25.27 6.45
C LEU A 215 -4.93 26.60 5.76
N GLU A 216 -4.24 27.66 6.16
CA GLU A 216 -4.33 28.97 5.49
C GLU A 216 -3.90 28.88 4.02
N TYR A 217 -2.83 28.13 3.72
CA TYR A 217 -2.36 27.89 2.36
C TYR A 217 -3.41 27.15 1.49
N ILE A 218 -4.10 26.15 2.03
CA ILE A 218 -5.21 25.48 1.34
C ILE A 218 -6.30 26.49 0.99
N VAL A 219 -6.76 27.29 1.96
CA VAL A 219 -7.82 28.28 1.76
C VAL A 219 -7.46 29.28 0.65
N LYS A 220 -6.20 29.73 0.62
CA LYS A 220 -5.74 30.76 -0.33
C LYS A 220 -5.45 30.24 -1.74
N ASN A 221 -5.11 28.96 -1.90
CA ASN A 221 -4.53 28.44 -3.14
C ASN A 221 -5.28 27.28 -3.78
N SER A 222 -6.40 26.84 -3.18
CA SER A 222 -7.19 25.72 -3.72
C SER A 222 -8.60 26.14 -4.16
N THR A 223 -9.29 25.21 -4.83
CA THR A 223 -10.72 25.35 -5.20
C THR A 223 -11.66 25.15 -4.02
N VAL A 224 -11.14 24.80 -2.85
CA VAL A 224 -11.94 24.48 -1.65
C VAL A 224 -12.62 25.72 -1.12
N LYS A 225 -13.93 25.63 -0.91
CA LYS A 225 -14.77 26.68 -0.35
C LYS A 225 -15.04 26.50 1.15
N HIS A 226 -15.10 25.23 1.58
CA HIS A 226 -15.41 24.87 2.97
C HIS A 226 -14.45 23.78 3.43
N ILE A 227 -13.87 23.97 4.60
CA ILE A 227 -13.00 22.99 5.27
C ILE A 227 -13.66 22.60 6.60
N LYS A 228 -13.84 21.30 6.81
CA LYS A 228 -14.08 20.72 8.13
C LYS A 228 -12.76 20.21 8.67
N PHE A 229 -12.19 20.87 9.66
CA PHE A 229 -11.02 20.40 10.38
C PHE A 229 -11.46 19.51 11.55
N ILE A 230 -10.88 18.31 11.65
CA ILE A 230 -11.09 17.38 12.76
C ILE A 230 -9.73 17.12 13.42
N GLY A 231 -9.62 17.44 14.73
CA GLY A 231 -8.37 17.26 15.50
C GLY A 231 -8.49 16.12 16.51
N ILE A 232 -7.85 14.99 16.25
CA ILE A 232 -7.75 13.81 17.13
C ILE A 232 -6.36 13.78 17.75
N VAL A 233 -6.27 13.61 19.06
CA VAL A 233 -4.98 13.50 19.75
C VAL A 233 -4.38 12.10 19.59
N GLY A 234 -3.08 12.05 19.41
CA GLY A 234 -2.32 10.80 19.40
C GLY A 234 -1.92 10.31 20.78
N ASN A 235 -1.15 9.24 20.82
CA ASN A 235 -0.65 8.72 22.10
C ASN A 235 0.70 9.30 22.51
N HIS A 236 1.45 9.87 21.57
CA HIS A 236 2.77 10.45 21.84
C HIS A 236 2.70 11.82 22.54
N SER A 237 1.70 12.61 22.24
CA SER A 237 1.53 13.97 22.78
C SER A 237 0.98 14.03 24.21
N ARG A 238 0.74 12.88 24.86
CA ARG A 238 0.19 12.84 26.22
C ARG A 238 1.18 13.39 27.26
N THR A 239 0.64 14.11 28.24
CA THR A 239 1.41 14.64 29.37
C THR A 239 1.55 13.63 30.52
N THR A 240 0.88 12.49 30.43
CA THR A 240 0.82 11.47 31.48
C THR A 240 1.68 10.26 31.13
N LYS A 241 2.25 9.61 32.18
CA LYS A 241 3.08 8.39 31.98
C LYS A 241 2.31 7.24 31.34
N LYS A 242 1.02 7.12 31.65
CA LYS A 242 0.12 6.07 31.11
C LYS A 242 -1.03 6.71 30.36
N ILE A 243 -1.54 6.01 29.34
CA ILE A 243 -2.76 6.42 28.63
C ILE A 243 -3.93 6.55 29.61
N GLN A 244 -4.66 7.64 29.50
CA GLN A 244 -5.88 7.92 30.26
C GLN A 244 -7.04 8.03 29.27
N HIS A 245 -8.07 7.23 29.45
CA HIS A 245 -9.21 7.20 28.51
C HIS A 245 -10.26 8.30 28.80
N ALA A 246 -10.52 8.57 30.09
CA ALA A 246 -11.55 9.57 30.44
C ALA A 246 -11.12 11.01 30.15
N ASN A 247 -9.87 11.36 30.45
CA ASN A 247 -9.32 12.71 30.31
C ASN A 247 -8.15 12.77 29.33
N GLY A 248 -7.95 11.74 28.51
CA GLY A 248 -6.79 11.63 27.62
C GLY A 248 -6.67 12.81 26.64
N HIS A 249 -7.79 13.29 26.15
CA HIS A 249 -7.84 14.41 25.23
C HIS A 249 -7.29 15.70 25.83
N VAL A 250 -7.67 16.10 27.06
CA VAL A 250 -7.19 17.33 27.71
C VAL A 250 -5.81 17.17 28.34
N MET A 251 -5.34 15.94 28.55
CA MET A 251 -4.00 15.63 29.03
C MET A 251 -3.01 15.41 27.86
N SER A 252 -3.11 16.24 26.84
CA SER A 252 -2.34 16.15 25.59
C SER A 252 -1.87 17.54 25.14
N TYR A 253 -0.61 17.64 24.72
CA TYR A 253 -0.07 18.82 24.06
C TYR A 253 -0.79 19.12 22.75
N GLU A 254 -1.19 18.10 22.00
CA GLU A 254 -1.93 18.28 20.74
C GLU A 254 -3.34 18.86 20.96
N TRP A 255 -4.00 18.51 22.05
CA TRP A 255 -5.28 19.14 22.37
C TRP A 255 -5.12 20.66 22.52
N LEU A 256 -4.08 21.10 23.25
CA LEU A 256 -3.75 22.52 23.39
C LEU A 256 -3.40 23.15 22.03
N MET A 257 -2.60 22.44 21.22
CA MET A 257 -2.25 22.86 19.87
C MET A 257 -3.49 23.09 19.01
N TYR A 258 -4.40 22.12 18.97
CA TYR A 258 -5.64 22.25 18.18
C TYR A 258 -6.53 23.39 18.68
N LYS A 259 -6.62 23.60 20.00
CA LYS A 259 -7.39 24.72 20.57
C LYS A 259 -6.78 26.07 20.20
N ASN A 260 -5.48 26.17 20.12
CA ASN A 260 -4.80 27.37 19.65
C ASN A 260 -5.02 27.59 18.14
N VAL A 261 -4.93 26.53 17.34
CA VAL A 261 -5.23 26.58 15.87
C VAL A 261 -6.69 27.01 15.65
N GLU A 262 -7.64 26.46 16.40
CA GLU A 262 -9.06 26.88 16.37
C GLU A 262 -9.21 28.39 16.62
N LYS A 263 -8.52 28.90 17.64
CA LYS A 263 -8.54 30.33 17.98
C LYS A 263 -7.97 31.19 16.86
N GLU A 264 -6.85 30.80 16.26
CA GLU A 264 -6.23 31.54 15.14
C GLU A 264 -7.14 31.52 13.89
N ILE A 265 -7.78 30.39 13.59
CA ILE A 265 -8.77 30.27 12.53
C ILE A 265 -9.93 31.26 12.74
N GLN A 266 -10.46 31.35 13.96
CA GLN A 266 -11.54 32.27 14.32
C GLN A 266 -11.11 33.74 14.18
N LEU A 267 -9.92 34.08 14.67
CA LEU A 267 -9.36 35.45 14.59
C LEU A 267 -9.13 35.87 13.13
N SER A 268 -8.64 34.97 12.30
CA SER A 268 -8.36 35.22 10.88
C SER A 268 -9.61 35.06 9.99
N LYS A 269 -10.74 34.64 10.56
CA LYS A 269 -12.02 34.42 9.85
C LYS A 269 -11.90 33.49 8.64
N LEU A 270 -11.06 32.46 8.75
CA LEU A 270 -10.95 31.46 7.70
C LEU A 270 -12.25 30.63 7.59
N PRO A 271 -12.66 30.20 6.40
CA PRO A 271 -13.87 29.38 6.19
C PRO A 271 -13.65 27.92 6.61
N ILE A 272 -13.22 27.72 7.86
CA ILE A 272 -12.88 26.43 8.44
C ILE A 272 -13.75 26.19 9.66
N GLU A 273 -14.55 25.14 9.60
CA GLU A 273 -15.26 24.60 10.75
C GLU A 273 -14.33 23.67 11.52
N VAL A 274 -14.22 23.85 12.83
CA VAL A 274 -13.28 23.08 13.68
C VAL A 274 -14.05 22.17 14.62
N GLU A 275 -13.63 20.91 14.66
CA GLU A 275 -14.10 19.91 15.60
C GLU A 275 -12.92 19.28 16.35
N ILE A 276 -12.86 19.49 17.65
CA ILE A 276 -11.88 18.88 18.54
C ILE A 276 -12.69 18.12 19.61
N PRO A 277 -12.85 16.79 19.44
CA PRO A 277 -13.73 16.02 20.30
C PRO A 277 -13.20 15.89 21.72
N ASN A 278 -14.11 15.78 22.67
CA ASN A 278 -13.80 15.42 24.06
C ASN A 278 -13.66 13.90 24.26
N SER A 279 -13.32 13.18 23.20
CA SER A 279 -13.14 11.75 23.17
C SER A 279 -11.93 11.38 22.31
N GLU A 280 -11.53 10.11 22.33
CA GLU A 280 -10.45 9.59 21.48
C GLU A 280 -10.90 9.42 20.00
N MET A 281 -12.14 9.75 19.68
CA MET A 281 -12.76 9.52 18.37
C MET A 281 -13.71 10.67 18.00
N ALA A 282 -13.83 10.94 16.69
CA ALA A 282 -14.88 11.77 16.12
C ALA A 282 -15.72 10.97 15.12
N ILE A 283 -16.98 11.38 14.95
CA ILE A 283 -17.89 10.81 13.94
C ILE A 283 -18.39 11.95 13.07
N LEU A 284 -18.10 11.89 11.80
CA LEU A 284 -18.63 12.78 10.78
C LEU A 284 -19.82 12.12 10.09
N ASN A 285 -20.96 12.80 10.07
CA ASN A 285 -22.09 12.43 9.23
C ASN A 285 -22.08 13.34 7.99
N THR A 286 -22.04 12.74 6.82
CA THR A 286 -22.06 13.45 5.55
C THR A 286 -23.48 13.61 5.02
N SER A 287 -23.68 14.55 4.09
CA SER A 287 -25.01 14.85 3.51
C SER A 287 -25.57 13.68 2.69
N ASP A 288 -24.73 12.80 2.17
CA ASP A 288 -25.09 11.55 1.49
C ASP A 288 -25.42 10.39 2.45
N GLY A 289 -25.49 10.68 3.77
CA GLY A 289 -25.89 9.72 4.80
C GLY A 289 -24.76 8.78 5.25
N LYS A 290 -23.52 9.01 4.81
CA LYS A 290 -22.37 8.23 5.26
C LYS A 290 -21.89 8.67 6.64
N ARG A 291 -21.31 7.72 7.38
CA ARG A 291 -20.77 7.97 8.73
C ARG A 291 -19.31 7.53 8.76
N TYR A 292 -18.43 8.50 8.91
CA TYR A 292 -16.99 8.30 8.98
C TYR A 292 -16.49 8.49 10.39
N MET A 293 -15.73 7.52 10.89
CA MET A 293 -15.11 7.58 12.21
C MET A 293 -13.62 7.88 12.08
N PHE A 294 -13.14 8.82 12.88
CA PHE A 294 -11.74 9.24 12.94
C PHE A 294 -11.19 8.94 14.33
N MET A 295 -10.02 8.32 14.38
CA MET A 295 -9.30 8.01 15.62
C MET A 295 -7.81 7.89 15.32
N HIS A 296 -6.95 7.96 16.36
CA HIS A 296 -5.51 7.81 16.10
C HIS A 296 -5.14 6.37 15.73
N GLY A 297 -5.57 5.36 16.50
CA GLY A 297 -5.30 3.94 16.19
C GLY A 297 -4.61 3.16 17.30
N PHE A 298 -4.05 3.80 18.34
CA PHE A 298 -3.38 3.12 19.47
C PHE A 298 -4.30 2.18 20.27
N GLN A 299 -5.60 2.27 20.06
CA GLN A 299 -6.61 1.38 20.64
C GLN A 299 -6.54 -0.05 20.09
N ILE A 300 -5.90 -0.24 18.94
CA ILE A 300 -5.72 -1.54 18.29
C ILE A 300 -4.56 -2.27 18.96
N LYS A 301 -4.88 -3.10 19.96
CA LYS A 301 -3.89 -3.88 20.71
C LYS A 301 -3.57 -5.20 20.01
N GLY A 302 -2.28 -5.60 20.03
CA GLY A 302 -1.86 -6.96 19.67
C GLY A 302 -1.92 -7.30 18.19
N SER A 303 -1.99 -6.31 17.31
CA SER A 303 -1.67 -6.51 15.91
C SER A 303 -0.16 -6.64 15.78
N GLY A 304 0.36 -7.83 16.09
CA GLY A 304 1.77 -8.10 15.86
C GLY A 304 2.10 -7.79 14.41
N THR A 305 3.02 -6.86 14.21
CA THR A 305 3.58 -6.46 12.92
C THR A 305 4.24 -7.62 12.17
N GLY A 306 4.37 -8.77 12.81
CA GLY A 306 4.93 -10.00 12.25
C GLY A 306 3.91 -11.02 11.73
N THR A 307 2.61 -10.72 11.70
CA THR A 307 1.65 -11.65 11.11
C THR A 307 1.59 -11.49 9.60
N VAL A 308 1.46 -12.60 8.88
CA VAL A 308 1.34 -12.65 7.41
C VAL A 308 0.24 -11.71 6.85
N CYS A 309 -0.74 -11.35 7.67
CA CYS A 309 -1.88 -10.51 7.32
C CYS A 309 -1.76 -9.05 7.82
N GLY A 310 -0.66 -8.65 8.47
CA GLY A 310 -0.48 -7.30 9.00
C GLY A 310 -1.58 -6.86 9.97
N ILE A 311 -2.00 -5.59 9.90
CA ILE A 311 -3.02 -5.02 10.79
C ILE A 311 -4.47 -5.35 10.39
N TYR A 312 -4.71 -5.88 9.20
CA TYR A 312 -6.06 -6.08 8.65
C TYR A 312 -7.03 -6.85 9.55
N PRO A 313 -6.64 -8.00 10.15
CA PRO A 313 -7.56 -8.72 11.02
C PRO A 313 -7.93 -7.95 12.29
N ALA A 314 -7.00 -7.16 12.84
CA ALA A 314 -7.26 -6.33 14.01
C ALA A 314 -8.17 -5.15 13.69
N LEU A 315 -7.95 -4.52 12.55
CA LEU A 315 -8.74 -3.43 12.02
C LEU A 315 -10.18 -3.86 11.74
N ASN A 316 -10.37 -5.02 11.08
CA ASN A 316 -11.70 -5.61 10.88
C ASN A 316 -12.41 -5.91 12.19
N ARG A 317 -11.71 -6.49 13.17
CA ARG A 317 -12.31 -6.75 14.50
C ARG A 317 -12.72 -5.46 15.21
N LEU A 318 -11.91 -4.41 15.10
CA LEU A 318 -12.23 -3.11 15.66
C LEU A 318 -13.47 -2.52 14.97
N SER A 319 -13.49 -2.50 13.64
CA SER A 319 -14.62 -2.02 12.85
C SER A 319 -15.93 -2.71 13.26
N LEU A 320 -15.95 -4.03 13.30
CA LEU A 320 -17.13 -4.80 13.71
C LEU A 320 -17.56 -4.55 15.16
N LYS A 321 -16.62 -4.25 16.07
CA LYS A 321 -16.97 -3.90 17.46
C LYS A 321 -17.59 -2.52 17.56
N LEU A 322 -17.03 -1.54 16.84
CA LEU A 322 -17.50 -0.17 16.85
C LEU A 322 -18.84 -0.04 16.11
N ASP A 323 -19.02 -0.81 15.05
CA ASP A 323 -20.26 -0.83 14.26
C ASP A 323 -21.49 -1.18 15.09
N LYS A 324 -21.36 -2.06 16.08
CA LYS A 324 -22.47 -2.41 17.00
C LYS A 324 -23.08 -1.20 17.74
N ASN A 325 -22.25 -0.18 17.97
CA ASN A 325 -22.67 1.01 18.73
C ASN A 325 -22.85 2.26 17.85
N PHE A 326 -22.05 2.38 16.79
CA PHE A 326 -21.92 3.61 16.06
C PHE A 326 -22.36 3.55 14.59
N HIS A 327 -22.46 2.33 14.00
CA HIS A 327 -22.87 2.11 12.60
C HIS A 327 -22.07 2.97 11.60
N GLN A 328 -20.73 2.88 11.68
CA GLN A 328 -19.86 3.62 10.77
C GLN A 328 -19.64 2.88 9.43
N ASP A 329 -19.65 3.62 8.33
CA ASP A 329 -19.31 3.10 7.01
C ASP A 329 -17.81 2.87 6.86
N LYS A 330 -16.97 3.77 7.41
CA LYS A 330 -15.52 3.67 7.30
C LYS A 330 -14.80 4.30 8.49
N ILE A 331 -13.65 3.74 8.84
CA ILE A 331 -12.76 4.23 9.92
C ILE A 331 -11.49 4.78 9.30
N TYR A 332 -11.03 5.92 9.78
CA TYR A 332 -9.76 6.56 9.43
C TYR A 332 -8.83 6.56 10.63
N ILE A 333 -7.63 6.04 10.47
CA ILE A 333 -6.62 5.94 11.55
C ILE A 333 -5.21 6.32 11.08
N GLY A 334 -4.36 6.78 11.99
CA GLY A 334 -2.91 6.91 11.88
C GLY A 334 -2.17 5.78 12.57
N HIS A 335 -1.14 6.11 13.34
CA HIS A 335 -0.40 5.26 14.28
C HIS A 335 0.47 4.16 13.67
N PHE A 336 0.10 3.59 12.56
CA PHE A 336 0.78 2.42 11.97
C PHE A 336 1.81 2.79 10.92
N HIS A 337 1.94 4.07 10.60
CA HIS A 337 2.90 4.61 9.62
C HIS A 337 2.88 3.91 8.24
N SER A 338 1.72 3.39 7.84
CA SER A 338 1.57 2.61 6.60
C SER A 338 0.29 2.99 5.85
N CYS A 339 0.47 3.51 4.64
CA CYS A 339 -0.64 3.91 3.78
C CYS A 339 -1.41 2.70 3.25
N THR A 340 -2.60 2.48 3.76
CA THR A 340 -3.44 1.34 3.38
C THR A 340 -4.91 1.75 3.34
N SER A 341 -5.64 1.34 2.30
CA SER A 341 -7.09 1.50 2.23
C SER A 341 -7.76 0.16 1.93
N ILE A 342 -8.78 -0.14 2.71
CA ILE A 342 -9.71 -1.26 2.53
C ILE A 342 -11.15 -0.71 2.57
N PRO A 343 -12.17 -1.46 2.15
CA PRO A 343 -13.53 -0.92 2.03
C PRO A 343 -14.04 -0.21 3.28
N ASN A 344 -13.76 -0.72 4.47
CA ASN A 344 -14.26 -0.21 5.75
C ASN A 344 -13.22 0.53 6.60
N ALA A 345 -12.00 0.74 6.09
CA ALA A 345 -10.99 1.49 6.83
C ALA A 345 -9.88 2.03 5.95
N THR A 346 -9.33 3.19 6.33
CA THR A 346 -8.10 3.74 5.77
C THR A 346 -7.10 4.03 6.88
N VAL A 347 -5.90 3.51 6.69
CA VAL A 347 -4.74 3.75 7.56
C VAL A 347 -3.85 4.78 6.90
N ASN A 348 -3.48 5.79 7.65
CA ASN A 348 -2.59 6.85 7.17
C ASN A 348 -1.13 6.43 7.23
N GLY A 349 -0.32 6.99 6.34
CA GLY A 349 1.12 6.91 6.42
C GLY A 349 1.70 7.86 7.45
N SER A 350 3.00 8.09 7.40
CA SER A 350 3.68 9.02 8.30
C SER A 350 4.49 10.07 7.53
N ILE A 351 4.75 11.21 8.18
CA ILE A 351 5.64 12.26 7.66
C ILE A 351 7.08 11.94 8.05
N ILE A 352 7.29 11.41 9.27
CA ILE A 352 8.62 10.97 9.71
C ILE A 352 9.21 9.89 8.81
N GLY A 353 8.38 8.98 8.26
CA GLY A 353 8.83 7.86 7.45
C GLY A 353 9.45 6.73 8.28
N PHE A 354 10.40 6.02 7.69
CA PHE A 354 11.01 4.83 8.28
C PHE A 354 12.03 5.22 9.36
N ASN A 355 11.86 4.72 10.59
CA ASN A 355 12.72 5.01 11.72
C ASN A 355 13.28 3.73 12.37
N ALA A 356 14.08 3.87 13.43
CA ALA A 356 14.70 2.73 14.13
C ALA A 356 13.67 1.76 14.71
N PHE A 357 12.52 2.26 15.18
CA PHE A 357 11.43 1.43 15.66
C PHE A 357 10.84 0.59 14.50
N SER A 358 10.64 1.19 13.33
CA SER A 358 10.17 0.50 12.12
C SER A 358 11.13 -0.62 11.71
N LEU A 359 12.45 -0.34 11.72
CA LEU A 359 13.49 -1.32 11.40
C LEU A 359 13.48 -2.49 12.40
N SER A 360 13.46 -2.18 13.70
CA SER A 360 13.49 -3.19 14.77
C SER A 360 12.26 -4.10 14.77
N ASN A 361 11.11 -3.60 14.31
CA ASN A 361 9.86 -4.35 14.23
C ASN A 361 9.61 -4.98 12.85
N GLY A 362 10.57 -4.85 11.92
CA GLY A 362 10.46 -5.45 10.59
C GLY A 362 9.37 -4.86 9.72
N PHE A 363 9.07 -3.56 9.86
CA PHE A 363 8.13 -2.87 8.99
C PHE A 363 8.69 -2.76 7.59
N SER A 364 7.81 -2.79 6.60
CA SER A 364 8.21 -2.47 5.23
C SER A 364 8.52 -0.98 5.09
N TYR A 365 9.53 -0.65 4.30
CA TYR A 365 9.78 0.73 3.94
C TYR A 365 8.63 1.29 3.12
N GLU A 366 8.14 2.45 3.50
CA GLU A 366 7.26 3.30 2.70
C GLU A 366 7.83 4.71 2.61
N GLU A 367 7.66 5.34 1.45
CA GLU A 367 7.97 6.77 1.33
C GLU A 367 6.99 7.60 2.15
N PRO A 368 7.46 8.68 2.81
CA PRO A 368 6.60 9.58 3.56
C PRO A 368 5.44 10.09 2.73
N ALA A 369 4.23 9.77 3.14
CA ALA A 369 3.01 10.14 2.45
C ALA A 369 1.82 10.17 3.42
N GLN A 370 0.76 10.89 3.01
CA GLN A 370 -0.51 10.95 3.72
C GLN A 370 -1.64 10.54 2.77
N MET A 371 -2.70 9.96 3.33
CA MET A 371 -3.82 9.45 2.53
C MET A 371 -4.80 10.56 2.16
N TYR A 372 -5.34 10.43 0.95
CA TYR A 372 -6.37 11.29 0.39
C TYR A 372 -7.41 10.44 -0.31
N GLU A 373 -8.68 10.71 -0.07
CA GLU A 373 -9.82 10.06 -0.72
C GLU A 373 -10.77 11.09 -1.29
N LEU A 374 -11.21 10.89 -2.52
CA LEU A 374 -12.15 11.74 -3.25
C LEU A 374 -13.48 11.03 -3.38
N PHE A 375 -14.56 11.77 -3.15
CA PHE A 375 -15.92 11.28 -3.21
C PHE A 375 -16.81 12.19 -4.06
N ASP A 376 -17.88 11.62 -4.59
CA ASP A 376 -19.04 12.32 -5.14
C ASP A 376 -20.34 11.70 -4.59
N SER A 377 -21.48 12.07 -5.16
CA SER A 377 -22.80 11.52 -4.77
C SER A 377 -22.92 10.00 -4.98
N ASN A 378 -22.07 9.40 -5.80
CA ASN A 378 -22.07 7.96 -6.09
C ASN A 378 -21.13 7.19 -5.15
N GLY A 379 -20.32 7.90 -4.35
CA GLY A 379 -19.41 7.32 -3.35
C GLY A 379 -17.94 7.61 -3.60
N LEU A 380 -17.06 6.68 -3.22
CA LEU A 380 -15.62 6.82 -3.35
C LEU A 380 -15.17 6.74 -4.82
N ILE A 381 -14.60 7.83 -5.35
CA ILE A 381 -14.06 7.91 -6.71
C ILE A 381 -12.65 7.32 -6.78
N LEU A 382 -11.78 7.78 -5.86
CA LEU A 382 -10.37 7.34 -5.82
C LEU A 382 -9.76 7.47 -4.43
N THR A 383 -8.73 6.69 -4.22
CA THR A 383 -7.80 6.79 -3.08
C THR A 383 -6.41 7.00 -3.62
N ARG A 384 -5.66 7.97 -3.08
CA ARG A 384 -4.25 8.20 -3.45
C ARG A 384 -3.40 8.61 -2.25
N LYS A 385 -2.08 8.50 -2.43
CA LYS A 385 -1.08 9.02 -1.50
C LYS A 385 -0.69 10.43 -1.91
N ILE A 386 -0.68 11.35 -0.96
CA ILE A 386 -0.05 12.67 -1.10
C ILE A 386 1.35 12.55 -0.53
N TYR A 387 2.33 12.52 -1.41
CA TYR A 387 3.73 12.37 -1.01
C TYR A 387 4.29 13.65 -0.38
N CYS A 388 5.17 13.46 0.62
CA CYS A 388 5.82 14.52 1.37
C CYS A 388 7.24 14.84 0.85
N ARG A 389 7.55 14.45 -0.37
CA ARG A 389 8.87 14.65 -1.02
C ARG A 389 8.86 15.71 -2.12
#